data_8506ad6f353044cff707d5570f0b2306
#
_entry.id   8506ad6f353044cff707d5570f0b2306
#
_cell.length_a   1.000
_cell.length_b   1.000
_cell.length_c   1.000
_cell.angle_alpha   90.00
_cell.angle_beta   90.00
_cell.angle_gamma   90.00
#
_symmetry.space_group_name_H-M   'P 1'
#
loop_
_entity.id
_entity.type
_entity.pdbx_description
1 polymer ?
#
loop_
_entity_poly.entity_id
_entity_poly.type
_entity_poly.pdbx_seq_one_letter_code
_entity_poly.pdbx_strand_id
1 'polypeptide(L)'
;RFAPHASETEVRERPHRNLHRLTLSRELQAQLETLAREHARALGRRISAAVLVVDNHTGEILAHVGSSDYLDEARFGAIDMTGAIRSPGSTLKPIIYGLAFEAGLAHPETLIEDRPTRFGQYAPKNFDEDFRGSVTIREALAHSLNIPAVKVLNAVGPARLIARIRSIGVEPVLPSHEQPSLAVALGGVG
;
A
#
# COMPACT_ATOMS: atom_id res chain seq x y z
N ARG A 1 -18.18 -10.83 -19.54
CA ARG A 1 -17.86 -9.40 -19.35
C ARG A 1 -16.35 -9.25 -19.35
N PHE A 2 -15.83 -8.19 -19.95
CA PHE A 2 -14.42 -7.83 -19.96
C PHE A 2 -14.19 -6.68 -18.97
N ALA A 3 -13.21 -6.81 -18.08
CA ALA A 3 -12.86 -5.81 -17.05
C ALA A 3 -14.12 -5.19 -16.37
N PRO A 4 -14.98 -5.99 -15.72
CA PRO A 4 -16.30 -5.51 -15.29
C PRO A 4 -16.22 -4.32 -14.32
N HIS A 5 -15.31 -4.34 -13.34
CA HIS A 5 -15.15 -3.24 -12.38
C HIS A 5 -14.73 -1.93 -13.06
N ALA A 6 -13.69 -1.98 -13.91
CA ALA A 6 -13.25 -0.79 -14.65
C ALA A 6 -14.35 -0.26 -15.58
N SER A 7 -15.07 -1.16 -16.26
CA SER A 7 -16.18 -0.79 -17.14
C SER A 7 -17.33 -0.14 -16.37
N GLU A 8 -17.70 -0.67 -15.22
CA GLU A 8 -18.77 -0.09 -14.37
C GLU A 8 -18.37 1.27 -13.78
N THR A 9 -17.12 1.39 -13.34
CA THR A 9 -16.61 2.68 -12.84
C THR A 9 -16.63 3.74 -13.93
N GLU A 10 -16.12 3.44 -15.11
CA GLU A 10 -16.13 4.39 -16.24
C GLU A 10 -17.54 4.81 -16.65
N VAL A 11 -18.49 3.87 -16.72
CA VAL A 11 -19.90 4.19 -17.03
C VAL A 11 -20.53 5.05 -15.93
N ARG A 12 -20.26 4.76 -14.67
CA ARG A 12 -20.77 5.53 -13.53
C ARG A 12 -20.23 6.96 -13.52
N GLU A 13 -18.95 7.14 -13.82
CA GLU A 13 -18.31 8.46 -13.82
C GLU A 13 -18.69 9.31 -15.05
N ARG A 14 -18.97 8.65 -16.17
CA ARG A 14 -19.27 9.31 -17.45
C ARG A 14 -20.57 8.78 -18.10
N PRO A 15 -21.72 8.85 -17.41
CA PRO A 15 -22.97 8.20 -17.84
C PRO A 15 -23.52 8.72 -19.16
N HIS A 16 -23.14 9.92 -19.56
CA HIS A 16 -23.63 10.56 -20.80
C HIS A 16 -22.83 10.19 -22.05
N ARG A 17 -21.77 9.40 -21.91
CA ARG A 17 -20.98 8.95 -23.07
C ARG A 17 -21.51 7.65 -23.65
N ASN A 18 -21.71 7.62 -24.97
CA ASN A 18 -22.09 6.40 -25.68
C ASN A 18 -20.90 5.49 -26.00
N LEU A 19 -19.68 6.01 -25.91
CA LEU A 19 -18.44 5.29 -26.18
C LEU A 19 -17.44 5.58 -25.05
N HIS A 20 -16.99 4.52 -24.40
CA HIS A 20 -15.98 4.56 -23.35
C HIS A 20 -14.69 3.94 -23.86
N ARG A 21 -13.58 4.68 -23.80
CA ARG A 21 -12.25 4.21 -24.14
C ARG A 21 -11.45 4.04 -22.87
N LEU A 22 -10.89 2.86 -22.69
CA LEU A 22 -10.00 2.51 -21.59
C LEU A 22 -8.59 2.26 -22.13
N THR A 23 -7.60 2.45 -21.28
CA THR A 23 -6.18 2.19 -21.57
C THR A 23 -5.80 0.71 -21.39
N LEU A 24 -6.76 -0.13 -21.00
CA LEU A 24 -6.54 -1.54 -20.70
C LEU A 24 -6.04 -2.34 -21.90
N SER A 25 -4.97 -3.11 -21.70
CA SER A 25 -4.55 -4.16 -22.61
C SER A 25 -5.49 -5.36 -22.50
N ARG A 26 -6.20 -5.70 -23.58
CA ARG A 26 -7.15 -6.82 -23.59
C ARG A 26 -6.51 -8.14 -23.18
N GLU A 27 -5.33 -8.40 -23.72
CA GLU A 27 -4.62 -9.66 -23.47
C GLU A 27 -4.16 -9.74 -22.02
N LEU A 28 -3.49 -8.72 -21.53
CA LEU A 28 -3.00 -8.65 -20.14
C LEU A 28 -4.16 -8.76 -19.14
N GLN A 29 -5.26 -8.04 -19.37
CA GLN A 29 -6.46 -8.11 -18.52
C GLN A 29 -7.00 -9.55 -18.43
N ALA A 30 -7.17 -10.22 -19.58
CA ALA A 30 -7.71 -11.59 -19.61
C ALA A 30 -6.80 -12.59 -18.90
N GLN A 31 -5.48 -12.48 -19.09
CA GLN A 31 -4.50 -13.32 -18.38
C GLN A 31 -4.56 -13.11 -16.87
N LEU A 32 -4.62 -11.85 -16.41
CA LEU A 32 -4.67 -11.54 -14.99
C LEU A 32 -6.02 -11.90 -14.33
N GLU A 33 -7.14 -11.78 -15.03
CA GLU A 33 -8.43 -12.28 -14.54
C GLU A 33 -8.38 -13.80 -14.31
N THR A 34 -7.78 -14.55 -15.24
CA THR A 34 -7.60 -16.00 -15.11
C THR A 34 -6.68 -16.33 -13.94
N LEU A 35 -5.51 -15.67 -13.87
CA LEU A 35 -4.52 -15.87 -12.83
C LEU A 35 -5.11 -15.59 -11.43
N ALA A 36 -5.79 -14.45 -11.26
CA ALA A 36 -6.42 -14.08 -9.99
C ALA A 36 -7.46 -15.10 -9.54
N ARG A 37 -8.27 -15.60 -10.48
CA ARG A 37 -9.29 -16.62 -10.22
C ARG A 37 -8.68 -17.95 -9.78
N GLU A 38 -7.67 -18.42 -10.48
CA GLU A 38 -7.00 -19.70 -10.17
C GLU A 38 -6.32 -19.66 -8.82
N HIS A 39 -5.52 -18.63 -8.55
CA HIS A 39 -4.82 -18.48 -7.27
C HIS A 39 -5.78 -18.29 -6.09
N ALA A 40 -6.81 -17.47 -6.24
CA ALA A 40 -7.80 -17.29 -5.17
C ALA A 40 -8.55 -18.58 -4.84
N ARG A 41 -8.84 -19.40 -5.86
CA ARG A 41 -9.48 -20.72 -5.64
C ARG A 41 -8.55 -21.69 -4.90
N ALA A 42 -7.27 -21.71 -5.26
CA ALA A 42 -6.27 -22.55 -4.60
C ALA A 42 -6.07 -22.17 -3.11
N LEU A 43 -6.19 -20.90 -2.77
CA LEU A 43 -6.01 -20.39 -1.40
C LEU A 43 -7.24 -20.60 -0.50
N GLY A 44 -8.45 -20.74 -1.07
CA GLY A 44 -9.65 -21.01 -0.28
C GLY A 44 -10.94 -20.39 -0.81
N ARG A 45 -12.07 -20.83 -0.25
CA ARG A 45 -13.41 -20.47 -0.74
C ARG A 45 -13.79 -18.99 -0.57
N ARG A 46 -13.23 -18.30 0.43
CA ARG A 46 -13.55 -16.90 0.76
C ARG A 46 -12.39 -15.95 0.50
N ILE A 47 -11.37 -16.40 -0.23
CA ILE A 47 -10.24 -15.57 -0.62
C ILE A 47 -10.54 -14.92 -1.96
N SER A 48 -10.32 -13.63 -2.06
CA SER A 48 -10.32 -12.88 -3.31
C SER A 48 -8.96 -12.25 -3.54
N ALA A 49 -8.68 -11.89 -4.78
CA ALA A 49 -7.48 -11.20 -5.18
C ALA A 49 -7.84 -10.05 -6.12
N ALA A 50 -7.14 -8.95 -6.00
CA ALA A 50 -7.25 -7.81 -6.92
C ALA A 50 -5.87 -7.50 -7.50
N VAL A 51 -5.84 -7.08 -8.76
CA VAL A 51 -4.59 -6.75 -9.45
C VAL A 51 -4.78 -5.45 -10.23
N LEU A 52 -3.87 -4.51 -10.03
CA LEU A 52 -3.78 -3.28 -10.78
C LEU A 52 -2.40 -3.20 -11.44
N VAL A 53 -2.37 -3.04 -12.76
CA VAL A 53 -1.13 -2.84 -13.52
C VAL A 53 -1.14 -1.46 -14.13
N VAL A 54 -0.10 -0.69 -13.85
CA VAL A 54 0.05 0.69 -14.28
C VAL A 54 1.36 0.81 -15.05
N ASP A 55 1.34 1.47 -16.20
CA ASP A 55 2.55 1.87 -16.89
C ASP A 55 3.27 2.96 -16.10
N ASN A 56 4.53 2.73 -15.77
CA ASN A 56 5.30 3.65 -14.90
C ASN A 56 5.79 4.91 -15.63
N HIS A 57 5.70 4.99 -16.94
CA HIS A 57 6.08 6.17 -17.71
C HIS A 57 4.87 7.07 -17.99
N THR A 58 3.72 6.47 -18.30
CA THR A 58 2.52 7.21 -18.70
C THR A 58 1.51 7.38 -17.57
N GLY A 59 1.56 6.50 -16.55
CA GLY A 59 0.54 6.41 -15.50
C GLY A 59 -0.75 5.74 -15.97
N GLU A 60 -0.80 5.21 -17.20
CA GLU A 60 -2.00 4.55 -17.72
C GLU A 60 -2.22 3.19 -17.05
N ILE A 61 -3.48 2.90 -16.72
CA ILE A 61 -3.87 1.59 -16.20
C ILE A 61 -3.96 0.60 -17.36
N LEU A 62 -3.09 -0.41 -17.37
CA LEU A 62 -3.01 -1.44 -18.39
C LEU A 62 -3.87 -2.68 -18.04
N ALA A 63 -4.11 -2.94 -16.77
CA ALA A 63 -5.04 -3.97 -16.32
C ALA A 63 -5.66 -3.59 -14.97
N HIS A 64 -6.95 -3.94 -14.80
CA HIS A 64 -7.72 -3.65 -13.59
C HIS A 64 -8.61 -4.87 -13.26
N VAL A 65 -8.14 -5.72 -12.38
CA VAL A 65 -8.86 -6.88 -11.85
C VAL A 65 -9.29 -6.56 -10.42
N GLY A 66 -10.52 -6.12 -10.23
CA GLY A 66 -11.03 -5.66 -8.93
C GLY A 66 -11.34 -6.82 -7.97
N SER A 67 -11.58 -8.02 -8.48
CA SER A 67 -11.76 -9.24 -7.69
C SER A 67 -11.36 -10.48 -8.48
N SER A 68 -11.23 -11.61 -7.80
CA SER A 68 -10.87 -12.89 -8.43
C SER A 68 -11.95 -13.44 -9.37
N ASP A 69 -13.22 -13.11 -9.14
CA ASP A 69 -14.34 -13.47 -10.00
C ASP A 69 -15.52 -12.54 -9.70
N TYR A 70 -15.88 -11.69 -10.66
CA TYR A 70 -16.92 -10.66 -10.51
C TYR A 70 -18.29 -11.24 -10.11
N LEU A 71 -18.64 -12.45 -10.59
CA LEU A 71 -19.94 -13.09 -10.34
C LEU A 71 -19.93 -14.01 -9.10
N ASP A 72 -18.80 -14.19 -8.44
CA ASP A 72 -18.72 -15.03 -7.24
C ASP A 72 -19.14 -14.24 -5.98
N GLU A 73 -20.42 -14.40 -5.61
CA GLU A 73 -21.00 -13.76 -4.42
C GLU A 73 -20.31 -14.20 -3.11
N ALA A 74 -19.85 -15.45 -3.03
CA ALA A 74 -19.15 -15.96 -1.84
C ALA A 74 -17.81 -15.29 -1.59
N ARG A 75 -17.23 -14.68 -2.64
CA ARG A 75 -15.98 -13.90 -2.60
C ARG A 75 -16.22 -12.40 -2.69
N PHE A 76 -17.48 -11.94 -2.60
CA PHE A 76 -17.85 -10.55 -2.79
C PHE A 76 -17.35 -9.98 -4.13
N GLY A 77 -17.49 -10.75 -5.18
CA GLY A 77 -16.90 -10.49 -6.49
C GLY A 77 -17.25 -9.15 -7.11
N ALA A 78 -18.42 -8.60 -6.83
CA ALA A 78 -18.84 -7.29 -7.30
C ALA A 78 -18.09 -6.11 -6.65
N ILE A 79 -17.38 -6.35 -5.53
CA ILE A 79 -16.61 -5.29 -4.87
C ILE A 79 -15.26 -5.12 -5.57
N ASP A 80 -14.97 -3.89 -5.98
CA ASP A 80 -13.65 -3.52 -6.48
C ASP A 80 -12.67 -3.36 -5.31
N MET A 81 -11.80 -4.35 -5.12
CA MET A 81 -10.82 -4.37 -4.05
C MET A 81 -9.57 -3.52 -4.36
N THR A 82 -9.40 -3.03 -5.61
CA THR A 82 -8.26 -2.16 -5.95
C THR A 82 -8.35 -0.79 -5.28
N GLY A 83 -9.58 -0.31 -5.04
CA GLY A 83 -9.84 0.94 -4.33
C GLY A 83 -10.20 0.75 -2.85
N ALA A 84 -10.13 -0.47 -2.30
CA ALA A 84 -10.48 -0.70 -0.91
C ALA A 84 -9.44 -0.10 0.04
N ILE A 85 -9.90 0.63 1.05
CA ILE A 85 -9.06 1.19 2.10
C ILE A 85 -8.39 0.04 2.86
N ARG A 86 -7.06 0.07 2.93
CA ARG A 86 -6.22 -0.96 3.55
C ARG A 86 -5.11 -0.32 4.34
N SER A 87 -4.70 -0.98 5.43
CA SER A 87 -3.44 -0.61 6.09
C SER A 87 -2.28 -0.79 5.12
N PRO A 88 -1.48 0.26 4.86
CA PRO A 88 -0.34 0.18 3.95
C PRO A 88 0.83 -0.62 4.52
N GLY A 89 0.84 -0.89 5.82
CA GLY A 89 1.92 -1.60 6.47
C GLY A 89 3.29 -0.97 6.18
N SER A 90 4.25 -1.82 5.85
CA SER A 90 5.65 -1.41 5.59
C SER A 90 5.86 -0.66 4.27
N THR A 91 4.86 -0.51 3.41
CA THR A 91 5.00 0.24 2.14
C THR A 91 5.28 1.73 2.36
N LEU A 92 5.00 2.25 3.55
CA LEU A 92 5.32 3.65 3.91
C LEU A 92 6.79 3.86 4.28
N LYS A 93 7.56 2.82 4.59
CA LYS A 93 8.96 2.95 5.04
C LYS A 93 9.86 3.69 4.06
N PRO A 94 9.80 3.46 2.73
CA PRO A 94 10.59 4.26 1.78
C PRO A 94 10.31 5.76 1.88
N ILE A 95 9.06 6.16 2.09
CA ILE A 95 8.68 7.57 2.23
C ILE A 95 9.23 8.15 3.54
N ILE A 96 9.19 7.38 4.63
CA ILE A 96 9.72 7.79 5.94
C ILE A 96 11.23 8.06 5.83
N TYR A 97 11.99 7.13 5.25
CA TYR A 97 13.42 7.31 5.05
C TYR A 97 13.73 8.43 4.06
N GLY A 98 12.96 8.55 2.96
CA GLY A 98 13.10 9.65 2.01
C GLY A 98 12.94 11.02 2.66
N LEU A 99 11.96 11.19 3.55
CA LEU A 99 11.77 12.43 4.32
C LEU A 99 12.94 12.72 5.25
N ALA A 100 13.55 11.70 5.84
CA ALA A 100 14.74 11.86 6.67
C ALA A 100 15.96 12.32 5.84
N PHE A 101 16.12 11.75 4.64
CA PHE A 101 17.19 12.15 3.71
C PHE A 101 17.01 13.58 3.22
N GLU A 102 15.81 13.97 2.80
CA GLU A 102 15.49 15.33 2.39
C GLU A 102 15.74 16.36 3.51
N ALA A 103 15.50 15.96 4.76
CA ALA A 103 15.73 16.82 5.92
C ALA A 103 17.20 16.84 6.39
N GLY A 104 18.09 16.10 5.75
CA GLY A 104 19.48 15.95 6.19
C GLY A 104 19.67 15.24 7.54
N LEU A 105 18.62 14.55 8.02
CA LEU A 105 18.65 13.84 9.30
C LEU A 105 19.39 12.49 9.21
N ALA A 106 19.47 11.93 8.02
CA ALA A 106 20.09 10.64 7.78
C ALA A 106 20.57 10.49 6.33
N HIS A 107 21.38 9.47 6.10
CA HIS A 107 21.88 9.00 4.82
C HIS A 107 21.70 7.49 4.74
N PRO A 108 21.63 6.84 3.57
CA PRO A 108 21.51 5.38 3.46
C PRO A 108 22.54 4.59 4.29
N GLU A 109 23.74 5.11 4.46
CA GLU A 109 24.83 4.49 5.24
C GLU A 109 24.85 4.91 6.72
N THR A 110 23.91 5.75 7.16
CA THR A 110 23.78 6.12 8.58
C THR A 110 23.45 4.88 9.40
N LEU A 111 24.23 4.65 10.47
CA LEU A 111 23.97 3.58 11.41
C LEU A 111 22.78 3.93 12.32
N ILE A 112 21.94 2.93 12.52
CA ILE A 112 20.77 3.01 13.39
C ILE A 112 20.65 1.71 14.21
N GLU A 113 20.27 1.85 15.48
CA GLU A 113 20.15 0.70 16.37
C GLU A 113 18.79 0.02 16.22
N ASP A 114 18.81 -1.24 15.83
CA ASP A 114 17.67 -2.16 15.83
C ASP A 114 17.69 -2.98 17.13
N ARG A 115 17.14 -2.38 18.19
CA ARG A 115 17.06 -2.97 19.55
C ARG A 115 15.72 -2.64 20.18
N PRO A 116 15.25 -3.41 21.17
CA PRO A 116 14.02 -3.09 21.91
C PRO A 116 13.98 -1.62 22.33
N THR A 117 12.97 -0.90 21.87
CA THR A 117 12.86 0.55 22.08
C THR A 117 11.42 0.89 22.46
N ARG A 118 11.23 1.81 23.41
CA ARG A 118 9.94 2.36 23.80
C ARG A 118 9.82 3.83 23.46
N PHE A 119 8.63 4.21 22.98
CA PHE A 119 8.23 5.59 22.71
C PHE A 119 6.99 5.90 23.55
N GLY A 120 7.21 6.31 24.81
CA GLY A 120 6.13 6.39 25.79
C GLY A 120 5.53 5.01 26.06
N GLN A 121 4.25 4.83 25.77
CA GLN A 121 3.56 3.53 25.90
C GLN A 121 3.69 2.64 24.64
N TYR A 122 4.15 3.18 23.52
CA TYR A 122 4.32 2.44 22.29
C TYR A 122 5.66 1.71 22.24
N ALA A 123 5.61 0.39 22.09
CA ALA A 123 6.78 -0.48 22.04
C ALA A 123 6.70 -1.40 20.79
N PRO A 124 7.14 -0.91 19.61
CA PRO A 124 7.13 -1.71 18.41
C PRO A 124 8.08 -2.90 18.50
N LYS A 125 7.74 -3.98 17.78
CA LYS A 125 8.61 -5.15 17.59
C LYS A 125 8.87 -5.38 16.10
N ASN A 126 9.98 -6.04 15.76
CA ASN A 126 10.19 -6.60 14.44
C ASN A 126 9.24 -7.79 14.20
N PHE A 127 9.00 -8.12 12.94
CA PHE A 127 8.06 -9.18 12.58
C PHE A 127 8.52 -10.58 13.07
N ASP A 128 9.83 -10.82 13.00
CA ASP A 128 10.49 -12.04 13.45
C ASP A 128 10.81 -12.07 14.95
N GLU A 129 10.47 -10.99 15.67
CA GLU A 129 10.79 -10.73 17.07
C GLU A 129 12.30 -10.68 17.39
N ASP A 130 13.16 -10.78 16.38
CA ASP A 130 14.62 -10.67 16.49
C ASP A 130 15.09 -9.23 16.30
N PHE A 131 16.29 -8.94 16.82
CA PHE A 131 16.94 -7.64 16.74
C PHE A 131 18.37 -7.79 16.18
N ARG A 132 18.69 -6.94 15.21
CA ARG A 132 19.97 -7.04 14.47
C ARG A 132 21.09 -6.16 15.01
N GLY A 133 20.81 -5.39 16.07
CA GLY A 133 21.78 -4.46 16.64
C GLY A 133 22.02 -3.24 15.75
N SER A 134 23.27 -2.86 15.56
CA SER A 134 23.63 -1.71 14.71
C SER A 134 23.59 -2.09 13.24
N VAL A 135 22.70 -1.43 12.46
CA VAL A 135 22.54 -1.65 11.02
C VAL A 135 22.56 -0.32 10.28
N THR A 136 22.85 -0.32 8.99
CA THR A 136 22.65 0.87 8.15
C THR A 136 21.16 1.07 7.84
N ILE A 137 20.75 2.31 7.52
CA ILE A 137 19.38 2.58 7.06
C ILE A 137 19.05 1.77 5.79
N ARG A 138 20.02 1.58 4.89
CA ARG A 138 19.87 0.73 3.71
C ARG A 138 19.49 -0.70 4.08
N GLU A 139 20.20 -1.31 5.03
CA GLU A 139 19.88 -2.65 5.54
C GLU A 139 18.55 -2.68 6.27
N ALA A 140 18.27 -1.67 7.09
CA ALA A 140 17.01 -1.54 7.79
C ALA A 140 15.81 -1.52 6.83
N LEU A 141 15.91 -0.80 5.71
CA LEU A 141 14.88 -0.78 4.69
C LEU A 141 14.80 -2.10 3.91
N ALA A 142 15.94 -2.66 3.50
CA ALA A 142 15.99 -3.91 2.74
C ALA A 142 15.38 -5.09 3.52
N HIS A 143 15.58 -5.13 4.82
CA HIS A 143 14.98 -6.13 5.72
C HIS A 143 13.64 -5.70 6.33
N SER A 144 13.14 -4.53 5.93
CA SER A 144 11.87 -4.00 6.44
C SER A 144 11.76 -3.95 7.98
N LEU A 145 12.87 -3.63 8.68
CA LEU A 145 12.92 -3.57 10.13
C LEU A 145 11.96 -2.50 10.67
N ASN A 146 11.26 -2.82 11.74
CA ASN A 146 10.23 -1.95 12.30
C ASN A 146 10.82 -0.88 13.23
N ILE A 147 11.73 -1.26 14.12
CA ILE A 147 12.30 -0.36 15.12
C ILE A 147 13.03 0.81 14.44
N PRO A 148 13.94 0.59 13.47
CA PRO A 148 14.58 1.67 12.74
C PRO A 148 13.59 2.63 12.07
N ALA A 149 12.55 2.10 11.41
CA ALA A 149 11.55 2.92 10.74
C ALA A 149 10.78 3.83 11.72
N VAL A 150 10.39 3.29 12.88
CA VAL A 150 9.73 4.07 13.93
C VAL A 150 10.65 5.12 14.53
N LYS A 151 11.95 4.81 14.75
CA LYS A 151 12.94 5.80 15.21
C LYS A 151 13.10 6.95 14.22
N VAL A 152 13.19 6.64 12.93
CA VAL A 152 13.29 7.66 11.89
C VAL A 152 12.02 8.49 11.82
N LEU A 153 10.83 7.86 11.86
CA LEU A 153 9.57 8.60 11.89
C LEU A 153 9.45 9.50 13.13
N ASN A 154 9.94 9.05 14.27
CA ASN A 154 9.97 9.87 15.48
C ASN A 154 10.83 11.15 15.30
N ALA A 155 11.96 11.05 14.59
CA ALA A 155 12.81 12.18 14.28
C ALA A 155 12.21 13.12 13.21
N VAL A 156 11.58 12.54 12.18
CA VAL A 156 10.92 13.27 11.08
C VAL A 156 9.63 13.95 11.53
N GLY A 157 8.86 13.27 12.39
CA GLY A 157 7.52 13.64 12.84
C GLY A 157 6.41 13.02 11.99
N PRO A 158 5.43 12.31 12.62
CA PRO A 158 4.32 11.67 11.92
C PRO A 158 3.46 12.65 11.09
N ALA A 159 3.25 13.87 11.57
CA ALA A 159 2.50 14.90 10.84
C ALA A 159 3.13 15.24 9.48
N ARG A 160 4.47 15.22 9.41
CA ARG A 160 5.21 15.48 8.16
C ARG A 160 5.04 14.36 7.15
N LEU A 161 4.97 13.11 7.60
CA LEU A 161 4.65 11.96 6.77
C LEU A 161 3.24 12.09 6.18
N ILE A 162 2.24 12.39 7.01
CA ILE A 162 0.85 12.58 6.56
C ILE A 162 0.76 13.74 5.55
N ALA A 163 1.43 14.86 5.82
CA ALA A 163 1.45 15.98 4.88
C ALA A 163 2.07 15.59 3.53
N ARG A 164 3.12 14.77 3.51
CA ARG A 164 3.72 14.24 2.28
C ARG A 164 2.75 13.33 1.52
N ILE A 165 2.04 12.43 2.21
CA ILE A 165 1.06 11.54 1.60
C ILE A 165 -0.08 12.36 0.97
N ARG A 166 -0.57 13.38 1.66
CA ARG A 166 -1.58 14.30 1.11
C ARG A 166 -1.10 15.08 -0.12
N SER A 167 0.17 15.50 -0.11
CA SER A 167 0.74 16.26 -1.24
C SER A 167 0.81 15.49 -2.56
N ILE A 168 0.75 14.15 -2.51
CA ILE A 168 0.68 13.28 -3.69
C ILE A 168 -0.76 12.85 -4.05
N GLY A 169 -1.77 13.48 -3.43
CA GLY A 169 -3.18 13.26 -3.74
C GLY A 169 -3.84 12.09 -3.00
N VAL A 170 -3.18 11.51 -2.00
CA VAL A 170 -3.75 10.43 -1.17
C VAL A 170 -4.24 11.01 0.14
N GLU A 171 -5.51 10.76 0.50
CA GLU A 171 -6.05 11.14 1.81
C GLU A 171 -6.03 9.93 2.75
N PRO A 172 -5.09 9.90 3.72
CA PRO A 172 -4.98 8.80 4.66
C PRO A 172 -6.12 8.83 5.69
N VAL A 173 -6.71 7.67 5.94
CA VAL A 173 -7.75 7.51 6.96
C VAL A 173 -7.07 7.17 8.29
N LEU A 174 -7.10 8.11 9.22
CA LEU A 174 -6.55 7.92 10.56
C LEU A 174 -7.61 7.30 11.48
N PRO A 175 -7.21 6.38 12.38
CA PRO A 175 -8.12 5.88 13.41
C PRO A 175 -8.63 7.04 14.27
N SER A 176 -9.93 7.11 14.50
CA SER A 176 -10.60 7.95 15.50
C SER A 176 -10.20 9.44 15.57
N HIS A 177 -10.07 10.15 14.43
CA HIS A 177 -9.79 11.61 14.41
C HIS A 177 -8.60 12.07 15.28
N GLU A 178 -7.73 11.16 15.68
CA GLU A 178 -6.57 11.43 16.51
C GLU A 178 -5.41 12.04 15.69
N GLN A 179 -4.49 12.67 16.41
CA GLN A 179 -3.22 13.13 15.84
C GLN A 179 -2.43 11.93 15.31
N PRO A 180 -1.72 12.08 14.17
CA PRO A 180 -0.88 11.02 13.63
C PRO A 180 0.14 10.54 14.66
N SER A 181 0.14 9.23 14.95
CA SER A 181 1.04 8.61 15.92
C SER A 181 2.18 7.86 15.23
N LEU A 182 3.16 7.38 16.00
CA LEU A 182 4.26 6.56 15.47
C LEU A 182 3.80 5.21 14.89
N ALA A 183 2.59 4.74 15.25
CA ALA A 183 2.02 3.52 14.68
C ALA A 183 1.81 3.62 13.15
N VAL A 184 1.71 4.83 12.60
CA VAL A 184 1.64 5.07 11.14
C VAL A 184 2.85 4.48 10.42
N ALA A 185 4.04 4.43 11.04
CA ALA A 185 5.22 3.79 10.44
C ALA A 185 5.00 2.33 10.03
N LEU A 186 4.08 1.65 10.71
CA LEU A 186 3.79 0.23 10.53
C LEU A 186 2.38 -0.02 9.98
N GLY A 187 1.74 1.02 9.44
CA GLY A 187 0.43 0.91 8.82
C GLY A 187 -0.75 1.20 9.76
N GLY A 188 -0.55 1.92 10.86
CA GLY A 188 -1.62 2.43 11.71
C GLY A 188 -2.44 3.55 11.04
N VAL A 189 -2.77 3.37 9.77
CA VAL A 189 -3.52 4.27 8.89
C VAL A 189 -4.13 3.44 7.75
N GLY A 190 -5.24 3.88 7.19
CA GLY A 190 -5.89 3.28 6.02
C GLY A 190 -6.03 4.27 4.88
#